data_68edb0f60639a7442b397efd2f0d6fc7
#
_entry.id   68edb0f60639a7442b397efd2f0d6fc7
#
_cell.length_a   1.000
_cell.length_b   1.000
_cell.length_c   1.000
_cell.angle_alpha   90.00
_cell.angle_beta   90.00
_cell.angle_gamma   90.00
#
_symmetry.space_group_name_H-M   'P 1'
#
loop_
_entity.id
_entity.type
_entity.pdbx_description
1 polymer ?
#
loop_
_entity_poly.entity_id
_entity_poly.type
_entity_poly.pdbx_seq_one_letter_code
_entity_poly.pdbx_strand_id
1 'polypeptide(L)'
;MPLKEIIENELSESIIKIAPLSGGDINEVFKIITQNNTYVLKVNSISIHPKMFVKEKLGLQSISLTGAKTPNLIKIFSNSQNQFLILEYIEEESTNKSFWKNFAISLVKLHKTSNKRFGLEYDNYIGSLHQNNAQKRTWEQFFIENRINPVVKQAFDKNLLNINHLSSFESLFKKLNEILPIEPPSLVHGDLWSGNLLKGKGQTPIFIDPAIYYGNREVDITMTQMFGGFDKNYINYYNELFPLEPGWQQRIEIHNLYPSLVHLILFGSSYLRGIEKVINKF
;
A
#
# COMPACT_ATOMS: atom_id res chain seq x y z
N MET A 1 -32.48 -2.75 -0.86
CA MET A 1 -32.46 -2.19 0.50
C MET A 1 -31.54 -0.99 0.50
N PRO A 2 -31.90 0.18 1.04
CA PRO A 2 -31.03 1.34 1.12
C PRO A 2 -29.76 1.03 1.94
N LEU A 3 -28.63 1.66 1.62
CA LEU A 3 -27.35 1.44 2.30
C LEU A 3 -27.47 1.58 3.82
N LYS A 4 -28.21 2.59 4.30
CA LYS A 4 -28.44 2.82 5.73
C LYS A 4 -29.02 1.60 6.42
N GLU A 5 -30.10 1.03 5.91
CA GLU A 5 -30.77 -0.15 6.49
C GLU A 5 -29.86 -1.37 6.52
N ILE A 6 -29.07 -1.58 5.46
CA ILE A 6 -28.09 -2.66 5.41
C ILE A 6 -27.11 -2.54 6.57
N ILE A 7 -26.55 -1.34 6.78
CA ILE A 7 -25.53 -1.13 7.80
C ILE A 7 -26.11 -1.14 9.21
N GLU A 8 -27.33 -0.59 9.44
CA GLU A 8 -28.02 -0.66 10.73
C GLU A 8 -28.29 -2.11 11.17
N ASN A 9 -28.72 -2.95 10.23
CA ASN A 9 -28.92 -4.38 10.49
C ASN A 9 -27.61 -5.10 10.84
N GLU A 10 -26.53 -4.78 10.13
CA GLU A 10 -25.25 -5.43 10.33
C GLU A 10 -24.52 -4.98 11.60
N LEU A 11 -24.69 -3.72 12.02
CA LEU A 11 -24.13 -3.17 13.26
C LEU A 11 -25.02 -3.41 14.48
N SER A 12 -26.33 -3.65 14.28
CA SER A 12 -27.37 -3.62 15.34
C SER A 12 -27.39 -2.27 16.07
N GLU A 13 -27.09 -1.19 15.36
CA GLU A 13 -27.07 0.18 15.87
C GLU A 13 -27.82 1.12 14.92
N SER A 14 -28.57 2.08 15.48
CA SER A 14 -29.19 3.13 14.67
C SER A 14 -28.19 4.16 14.20
N ILE A 15 -28.21 4.47 12.92
CA ILE A 15 -27.30 5.43 12.29
C ILE A 15 -27.89 6.84 12.36
N ILE A 16 -27.15 7.76 12.98
CA ILE A 16 -27.49 9.18 13.04
C ILE A 16 -27.09 9.87 11.74
N LYS A 17 -25.89 9.58 11.22
CA LYS A 17 -25.34 10.25 10.03
C LYS A 17 -24.44 9.32 9.22
N ILE A 18 -24.58 9.39 7.91
CA ILE A 18 -23.64 8.86 6.92
C ILE A 18 -23.08 10.04 6.14
N ALA A 19 -21.77 10.16 6.05
CA ALA A 19 -21.11 11.22 5.30
C ALA A 19 -19.98 10.62 4.45
N PRO A 20 -19.82 11.00 3.17
CA PRO A 20 -18.69 10.56 2.36
C PRO A 20 -17.39 11.06 2.99
N LEU A 21 -16.34 10.23 2.90
CA LEU A 21 -14.98 10.60 3.22
C LEU A 21 -14.20 10.76 1.91
N SER A 22 -13.44 11.84 1.80
CA SER A 22 -12.51 12.05 0.67
C SER A 22 -11.30 11.12 0.79
N GLY A 23 -10.78 10.66 -0.34
CA GLY A 23 -9.55 9.85 -0.39
C GLY A 23 -9.73 8.42 -0.87
N GLY A 24 -10.92 8.04 -1.35
CA GLY A 24 -11.19 6.73 -1.95
C GLY A 24 -11.39 6.83 -3.46
N ASP A 25 -10.30 6.79 -4.25
CA ASP A 25 -10.42 6.79 -5.72
C ASP A 25 -10.97 5.47 -6.28
N ILE A 26 -11.02 4.42 -5.45
CA ILE A 26 -11.36 3.05 -5.87
C ILE A 26 -12.59 2.53 -5.15
N ASN A 27 -12.72 2.82 -3.87
CA ASN A 27 -13.82 2.43 -3.02
C ASN A 27 -14.69 3.63 -2.69
N GLU A 28 -15.99 3.44 -2.55
CA GLU A 28 -16.83 4.41 -1.85
C GLU A 28 -16.54 4.32 -0.35
N VAL A 29 -16.12 5.43 0.26
CA VAL A 29 -15.76 5.48 1.69
C VAL A 29 -16.65 6.46 2.42
N PHE A 30 -17.21 6.00 3.55
CA PHE A 30 -18.14 6.79 4.36
C PHE A 30 -17.75 6.78 5.83
N LYS A 31 -17.97 7.92 6.49
CA LYS A 31 -18.02 8.03 7.94
C LYS A 31 -19.44 7.72 8.42
N ILE A 32 -19.57 6.73 9.30
CA ILE A 32 -20.83 6.33 9.91
C ILE A 32 -20.82 6.80 11.37
N ILE A 33 -21.82 7.55 11.76
CA ILE A 33 -22.00 8.03 13.14
C ILE A 33 -23.27 7.39 13.71
N THR A 34 -23.13 6.64 14.80
CA THR A 34 -24.21 6.10 15.61
C THR A 34 -24.31 6.88 16.92
N GLN A 35 -25.19 6.46 17.85
CA GLN A 35 -25.28 7.11 19.17
C GLN A 35 -24.01 6.94 20.00
N ASN A 36 -23.31 5.80 19.86
CA ASN A 36 -22.25 5.44 20.76
C ASN A 36 -20.87 5.41 20.03
N ASN A 37 -20.85 5.24 18.72
CA ASN A 37 -19.64 4.93 17.98
C ASN A 37 -19.53 5.72 16.68
N THR A 38 -18.30 5.78 16.15
CA THR A 38 -18.02 6.27 14.80
C THR A 38 -17.20 5.22 14.07
N TYR A 39 -17.57 4.96 12.82
CA TYR A 39 -16.95 3.93 11.97
C TYR A 39 -16.55 4.50 10.60
N VAL A 40 -15.63 3.80 9.95
CA VAL A 40 -15.37 3.94 8.51
C VAL A 40 -16.02 2.75 7.80
N LEU A 41 -16.86 3.03 6.83
CA LEU A 41 -17.44 2.04 5.92
C LEU A 41 -16.78 2.19 4.56
N LYS A 42 -16.25 1.08 4.02
CA LYS A 42 -15.84 0.96 2.63
C LYS A 42 -16.82 0.06 1.88
N VAL A 43 -17.21 0.48 0.69
CA VAL A 43 -18.12 -0.26 -0.20
C VAL A 43 -17.47 -0.44 -1.57
N ASN A 44 -17.62 -1.62 -2.15
CA ASN A 44 -17.05 -1.95 -3.44
C ASN A 44 -17.88 -3.05 -4.14
N SER A 45 -17.80 -3.11 -5.48
CA SER A 45 -18.45 -4.16 -6.28
C SER A 45 -17.70 -5.49 -6.17
N ILE A 46 -18.43 -6.57 -5.88
CA ILE A 46 -17.88 -7.94 -5.85
C ILE A 46 -17.40 -8.39 -7.23
N SER A 47 -18.11 -8.00 -8.29
CA SER A 47 -17.81 -8.44 -9.64
C SER A 47 -16.56 -7.79 -10.22
N ILE A 48 -16.25 -6.55 -9.80
CA ILE A 48 -15.09 -5.78 -10.30
C ILE A 48 -13.84 -6.14 -9.50
N HIS A 49 -13.96 -6.26 -8.18
CA HIS A 49 -12.84 -6.50 -7.27
C HIS A 49 -13.15 -7.66 -6.31
N PRO A 50 -13.16 -8.91 -6.78
CA PRO A 50 -13.56 -10.05 -5.97
C PRO A 50 -12.66 -10.22 -4.74
N LYS A 51 -13.30 -10.31 -3.56
CA LYS A 51 -12.62 -10.51 -2.27
C LYS A 51 -11.62 -9.40 -1.87
N MET A 52 -11.71 -8.18 -2.43
CA MET A 52 -10.78 -7.09 -2.12
C MET A 52 -10.72 -6.83 -0.61
N PHE A 53 -11.86 -6.67 0.06
CA PHE A 53 -11.87 -6.41 1.51
C PHE A 53 -11.45 -7.59 2.37
N VAL A 54 -11.60 -8.83 1.87
CA VAL A 54 -11.00 -10.01 2.55
C VAL A 54 -9.48 -9.91 2.51
N LYS A 55 -8.90 -9.46 1.39
CA LYS A 55 -7.44 -9.26 1.25
C LYS A 55 -6.94 -8.08 2.08
N GLU A 56 -7.68 -6.98 2.12
CA GLU A 56 -7.37 -5.82 2.98
C GLU A 56 -7.39 -6.21 4.46
N LYS A 57 -8.42 -6.94 4.91
CA LYS A 57 -8.49 -7.50 6.27
C LYS A 57 -7.24 -8.32 6.61
N LEU A 58 -6.83 -9.24 5.73
CA LEU A 58 -5.64 -10.07 5.95
C LEU A 58 -4.37 -9.20 6.02
N GLY A 59 -4.28 -8.15 5.21
CA GLY A 59 -3.19 -7.17 5.26
C GLY A 59 -3.12 -6.43 6.59
N LEU A 60 -4.24 -5.85 7.04
CA LEU A 60 -4.34 -5.16 8.33
C LEU A 60 -3.99 -6.08 9.50
N GLN A 61 -4.49 -7.32 9.50
CA GLN A 61 -4.16 -8.31 10.52
C GLN A 61 -2.65 -8.66 10.52
N SER A 62 -2.05 -8.85 9.35
CA SER A 62 -0.62 -9.15 9.24
C SER A 62 0.24 -8.02 9.80
N ILE A 63 -0.11 -6.75 9.50
CA ILE A 63 0.57 -5.58 10.07
C ILE A 63 0.37 -5.53 11.60
N SER A 64 -0.85 -5.70 12.09
CA SER A 64 -1.16 -5.68 13.51
C SER A 64 -0.38 -6.73 14.32
N LEU A 65 -0.18 -7.92 13.75
CA LEU A 65 0.60 -9.01 14.37
C LEU A 65 2.09 -8.63 14.56
N THR A 66 2.63 -7.69 13.82
CA THR A 66 3.99 -7.18 14.02
C THR A 66 4.11 -6.25 15.25
N GLY A 67 2.98 -5.82 15.82
CA GLY A 67 2.89 -4.80 16.86
C GLY A 67 2.81 -3.37 16.31
N ALA A 68 2.74 -3.17 15.00
CA ALA A 68 2.32 -1.91 14.39
C ALA A 68 0.79 -1.75 14.51
N LYS A 69 0.30 -0.51 14.55
CA LYS A 69 -1.13 -0.25 14.76
C LYS A 69 -1.87 -0.11 13.43
N THR A 70 -3.05 -0.71 13.38
CA THR A 70 -4.05 -0.60 12.31
C THR A 70 -5.40 -0.31 12.95
N PRO A 71 -6.40 0.21 12.21
CA PRO A 71 -7.78 0.29 12.71
C PRO A 71 -8.30 -1.11 13.07
N ASN A 72 -9.11 -1.18 14.12
CA ASN A 72 -9.80 -2.42 14.47
C ASN A 72 -10.82 -2.79 13.38
N LEU A 73 -10.81 -4.05 12.97
CA LEU A 73 -11.87 -4.59 12.12
C LEU A 73 -13.14 -4.77 12.93
N ILE A 74 -14.20 -4.07 12.54
CA ILE A 74 -15.52 -4.21 13.16
C ILE A 74 -16.30 -5.32 12.46
N LYS A 75 -16.44 -5.22 11.13
CA LYS A 75 -17.20 -6.20 10.36
C LYS A 75 -16.76 -6.26 8.90
N ILE A 76 -16.91 -7.42 8.30
CA ILE A 76 -16.81 -7.65 6.86
C ILE A 76 -17.98 -8.54 6.43
N PHE A 77 -18.66 -8.14 5.36
CA PHE A 77 -19.79 -8.89 4.81
C PHE A 77 -20.01 -8.54 3.34
N SER A 78 -20.96 -9.20 2.72
CA SER A 78 -21.33 -8.95 1.31
C SER A 78 -22.78 -9.27 1.06
N ASN A 79 -23.37 -8.64 0.05
CA ASN A 79 -24.64 -9.02 -0.56
C ASN A 79 -24.38 -9.52 -2.00
N SER A 80 -25.42 -9.61 -2.83
CA SER A 80 -25.29 -10.09 -4.21
C SER A 80 -24.49 -9.18 -5.15
N GLN A 81 -24.29 -7.91 -4.81
CA GLN A 81 -23.65 -6.90 -5.68
C GLN A 81 -22.39 -6.32 -5.07
N ASN A 82 -22.40 -6.05 -3.76
CA ASN A 82 -21.38 -5.31 -3.07
C ASN A 82 -20.77 -6.10 -1.91
N GLN A 83 -19.50 -5.81 -1.66
CA GLN A 83 -18.79 -6.17 -0.44
C GLN A 83 -18.62 -4.93 0.44
N PHE A 84 -18.57 -5.14 1.74
CA PHE A 84 -18.54 -4.10 2.76
C PHE A 84 -17.45 -4.41 3.78
N LEU A 85 -16.70 -3.37 4.17
CA LEU A 85 -15.72 -3.41 5.23
C LEU A 85 -16.01 -2.28 6.21
N ILE A 86 -16.23 -2.61 7.47
CA ILE A 86 -16.44 -1.64 8.55
C ILE A 86 -15.23 -1.69 9.47
N LEU A 87 -14.58 -0.53 9.61
CA LEU A 87 -13.41 -0.32 10.46
C LEU A 87 -13.72 0.71 11.55
N GLU A 88 -12.92 0.68 12.60
CA GLU A 88 -12.83 1.75 13.57
C GLU A 88 -12.52 3.08 12.88
N TYR A 89 -13.23 4.15 13.27
CA TYR A 89 -12.87 5.49 12.85
C TYR A 89 -11.75 6.04 13.73
N ILE A 90 -10.67 6.42 13.12
CA ILE A 90 -9.52 7.03 13.81
C ILE A 90 -9.69 8.55 13.78
N GLU A 91 -9.78 9.15 14.95
CA GLU A 91 -9.72 10.60 15.11
C GLU A 91 -8.26 11.04 15.06
N GLU A 92 -7.91 11.84 14.07
CA GLU A 92 -6.53 12.30 13.89
C GLU A 92 -6.22 13.50 14.76
N GLU A 93 -4.95 13.60 15.18
CA GLU A 93 -4.38 14.75 15.88
C GLU A 93 -3.18 15.35 15.13
N SER A 94 -2.77 16.55 15.52
CA SER A 94 -1.55 17.16 14.97
C SER A 94 -0.31 16.37 15.40
N THR A 95 0.64 16.22 14.49
CA THR A 95 1.90 15.49 14.76
C THR A 95 2.99 16.39 15.32
N ASN A 96 3.88 15.75 16.09
CA ASN A 96 5.14 16.33 16.55
C ASN A 96 6.31 15.37 16.27
N LYS A 97 7.50 15.69 16.77
CA LYS A 97 8.70 14.85 16.59
C LYS A 97 8.55 13.43 17.15
N SER A 98 7.75 13.25 18.21
CA SER A 98 7.51 11.93 18.81
C SER A 98 6.72 11.03 17.88
N PHE A 99 5.78 11.58 17.09
CA PHE A 99 5.03 10.82 16.09
C PHE A 99 5.98 10.17 15.07
N TRP A 100 6.93 10.93 14.53
CA TRP A 100 7.85 10.42 13.50
C TRP A 100 8.85 9.42 14.04
N LYS A 101 9.23 9.54 15.32
CA LYS A 101 10.00 8.50 16.02
C LYS A 101 9.18 7.23 16.22
N ASN A 102 7.93 7.35 16.64
CA ASN A 102 7.01 6.22 16.81
C ASN A 102 6.70 5.54 15.45
N PHE A 103 6.58 6.34 14.38
CA PHE A 103 6.43 5.82 13.01
C PHE A 103 7.64 4.97 12.60
N ALA A 104 8.86 5.49 12.78
CA ALA A 104 10.07 4.73 12.49
C ALA A 104 10.13 3.41 13.28
N ILE A 105 9.81 3.44 14.59
CA ILE A 105 9.75 2.22 15.41
C ILE A 105 8.73 1.22 14.89
N SER A 106 7.54 1.69 14.49
CA SER A 106 6.47 0.84 13.97
C SER A 106 6.85 0.24 12.61
N LEU A 107 7.48 1.03 11.74
CA LEU A 107 7.95 0.58 10.43
C LEU A 107 9.09 -0.45 10.57
N VAL A 108 9.98 -0.28 11.54
CA VAL A 108 11.03 -1.26 11.86
C VAL A 108 10.43 -2.59 12.35
N LYS A 109 9.40 -2.57 13.18
CA LYS A 109 8.69 -3.79 13.59
C LYS A 109 8.10 -4.53 12.40
N LEU A 110 7.45 -3.80 11.49
CA LEU A 110 6.92 -4.35 10.24
C LEU A 110 8.03 -4.98 9.41
N HIS A 111 9.09 -4.25 9.12
CA HIS A 111 10.17 -4.69 8.24
C HIS A 111 11.07 -5.79 8.84
N LYS A 112 11.15 -5.93 10.17
CA LYS A 112 11.84 -7.05 10.82
C LYS A 112 11.05 -8.36 10.78
N THR A 113 9.78 -8.31 10.38
CA THR A 113 8.98 -9.52 10.15
C THR A 113 9.37 -10.10 8.79
N SER A 114 10.03 -11.25 8.81
CA SER A 114 10.64 -11.86 7.64
C SER A 114 9.98 -13.18 7.21
N ASN A 115 10.27 -13.62 5.99
CA ASN A 115 9.86 -14.91 5.43
C ASN A 115 11.03 -15.55 4.66
N LYS A 116 10.86 -16.82 4.27
CA LYS A 116 11.86 -17.57 3.47
C LYS A 116 11.89 -17.13 2.00
N ARG A 117 10.83 -16.53 1.49
CA ARG A 117 10.65 -16.16 0.08
C ARG A 117 10.02 -14.79 -0.05
N PHE A 118 10.32 -14.09 -1.14
CA PHE A 118 9.63 -12.87 -1.58
C PHE A 118 8.24 -13.23 -2.13
N GLY A 119 7.25 -12.38 -1.88
CA GLY A 119 5.86 -12.61 -2.28
C GLY A 119 4.94 -12.90 -1.11
N LEU A 120 3.80 -13.52 -1.37
CA LEU A 120 2.80 -13.86 -0.37
C LEU A 120 2.11 -15.15 -0.79
N GLU A 121 1.41 -15.83 0.13
CA GLU A 121 0.66 -17.07 -0.18
C GLU A 121 -0.61 -16.81 -0.98
N TYR A 122 -1.02 -15.56 -1.11
CA TYR A 122 -2.20 -15.14 -1.86
C TYR A 122 -1.96 -13.81 -2.58
N ASP A 123 -2.65 -13.64 -3.71
CA ASP A 123 -2.69 -12.38 -4.43
C ASP A 123 -3.60 -11.37 -3.73
N ASN A 124 -3.31 -10.09 -3.87
CA ASN A 124 -4.10 -8.99 -3.34
C ASN A 124 -4.27 -7.88 -4.38
N TYR A 125 -4.44 -6.64 -3.93
CA TYR A 125 -4.64 -5.49 -4.80
C TYR A 125 -3.68 -4.37 -4.43
N ILE A 126 -3.25 -3.60 -5.44
CA ILE A 126 -2.65 -2.28 -5.32
C ILE A 126 -3.55 -1.29 -6.03
N GLY A 127 -4.20 -0.42 -5.26
CA GLY A 127 -5.32 0.31 -5.82
C GLY A 127 -6.40 -0.65 -6.36
N SER A 128 -6.86 -0.46 -7.61
CA SER A 128 -7.78 -1.37 -8.28
C SER A 128 -7.09 -2.48 -9.08
N LEU A 129 -5.76 -2.49 -9.15
CA LEU A 129 -5.01 -3.48 -9.92
C LEU A 129 -4.76 -4.75 -9.12
N HIS A 130 -4.95 -5.89 -9.79
CA HIS A 130 -4.54 -7.19 -9.24
C HIS A 130 -3.03 -7.23 -9.04
N GLN A 131 -2.59 -7.60 -7.83
CA GLN A 131 -1.19 -7.71 -7.45
C GLN A 131 -0.81 -9.18 -7.26
N ASN A 132 -0.05 -9.70 -8.23
CA ASN A 132 0.47 -11.08 -8.18
C ASN A 132 1.54 -11.20 -7.11
N ASN A 133 1.38 -12.16 -6.21
CA ASN A 133 2.28 -12.41 -5.10
C ASN A 133 2.94 -13.80 -5.14
N ALA A 134 2.96 -14.46 -6.31
CA ALA A 134 3.62 -15.75 -6.48
C ALA A 134 5.07 -15.70 -5.97
N GLN A 135 5.42 -16.62 -5.09
CA GLN A 135 6.68 -16.54 -4.34
C GLN A 135 7.91 -16.77 -5.21
N LYS A 136 8.97 -16.00 -4.97
CA LYS A 136 10.27 -16.08 -5.63
C LYS A 136 11.40 -16.22 -4.61
N ARG A 137 12.57 -16.68 -5.09
CA ARG A 137 13.76 -16.87 -4.24
C ARG A 137 14.56 -15.60 -4.03
N THR A 138 14.57 -14.69 -5.03
CA THR A 138 15.32 -13.43 -5.00
C THR A 138 14.39 -12.25 -5.14
N TRP A 139 14.82 -11.10 -4.59
CA TRP A 139 14.08 -9.85 -4.75
C TRP A 139 14.02 -9.41 -6.21
N GLU A 140 15.13 -9.51 -6.93
CA GLU A 140 15.20 -9.18 -8.35
C GLU A 140 14.13 -9.93 -9.17
N GLN A 141 14.08 -11.26 -9.05
CA GLN A 141 13.06 -12.05 -9.75
C GLN A 141 11.65 -11.61 -9.40
N PHE A 142 11.37 -11.40 -8.11
CA PHE A 142 10.06 -10.98 -7.67
C PHE A 142 9.72 -9.59 -8.21
N PHE A 143 10.66 -8.65 -8.15
CA PHE A 143 10.46 -7.28 -8.61
C PHE A 143 10.21 -7.22 -10.12
N ILE A 144 10.98 -7.95 -10.91
CA ILE A 144 10.78 -8.02 -12.37
C ILE A 144 9.47 -8.72 -12.72
N GLU A 145 9.29 -9.97 -12.26
CA GLU A 145 8.22 -10.84 -12.77
C GLU A 145 6.85 -10.57 -12.15
N ASN A 146 6.82 -10.10 -10.89
CA ASN A 146 5.57 -9.93 -10.15
C ASN A 146 5.19 -8.46 -9.93
N ARG A 147 6.12 -7.51 -10.13
CA ARG A 147 5.86 -6.08 -9.98
C ARG A 147 5.95 -5.33 -11.30
N ILE A 148 7.11 -5.28 -11.93
CA ILE A 148 7.31 -4.40 -13.10
C ILE A 148 6.68 -4.98 -14.36
N ASN A 149 7.00 -6.21 -14.78
CA ASN A 149 6.52 -6.79 -16.03
C ASN A 149 4.99 -6.80 -16.19
N PRO A 150 4.18 -7.19 -15.17
CA PRO A 150 2.73 -7.21 -15.33
C PRO A 150 2.15 -5.82 -15.61
N VAL A 151 2.65 -4.78 -14.92
CA VAL A 151 2.14 -3.41 -15.11
C VAL A 151 2.72 -2.74 -16.36
N VAL A 152 3.95 -3.05 -16.76
CA VAL A 152 4.52 -2.63 -18.06
C VAL A 152 3.70 -3.20 -19.20
N LYS A 153 3.40 -4.52 -19.16
CA LYS A 153 2.54 -5.15 -20.16
C LYS A 153 1.16 -4.48 -20.21
N GLN A 154 0.52 -4.27 -19.07
CA GLN A 154 -0.80 -3.63 -19.01
C GLN A 154 -0.77 -2.18 -19.52
N ALA A 155 0.28 -1.41 -19.21
CA ALA A 155 0.45 -0.05 -19.71
C ALA A 155 0.69 -0.03 -21.24
N PHE A 156 1.45 -1.01 -21.77
CA PHE A 156 1.66 -1.17 -23.19
C PHE A 156 0.34 -1.55 -23.93
N ASP A 157 -0.41 -2.52 -23.41
CA ASP A 157 -1.70 -2.94 -23.96
C ASP A 157 -2.73 -1.78 -23.98
N LYS A 158 -2.58 -0.82 -23.06
CA LYS A 158 -3.39 0.43 -23.01
C LYS A 158 -2.81 1.58 -23.85
N ASN A 159 -1.74 1.37 -24.63
CA ASN A 159 -1.04 2.39 -25.42
C ASN A 159 -0.46 3.56 -24.57
N LEU A 160 -0.19 3.33 -23.28
CA LEU A 160 0.47 4.30 -22.39
C LEU A 160 2.00 4.20 -22.48
N LEU A 161 2.52 3.06 -22.94
CA LEU A 161 3.92 2.80 -23.26
C LEU A 161 4.05 2.36 -24.72
N ASN A 162 5.24 2.55 -25.30
CA ASN A 162 5.57 2.13 -26.66
C ASN A 162 6.74 1.12 -26.66
N ILE A 163 7.14 0.63 -27.86
CA ILE A 163 8.18 -0.39 -28.00
C ILE A 163 9.56 0.05 -27.48
N ASN A 164 9.88 1.34 -27.60
CA ASN A 164 11.15 1.87 -27.08
C ASN A 164 11.19 1.79 -25.54
N HIS A 165 10.08 2.07 -24.88
CA HIS A 165 9.97 1.90 -23.43
C HIS A 165 10.21 0.44 -23.02
N LEU A 166 9.66 -0.55 -23.76
CA LEU A 166 9.87 -1.97 -23.46
C LEU A 166 11.36 -2.32 -23.56
N SER A 167 12.05 -1.85 -24.59
CA SER A 167 13.51 -2.07 -24.77
C SER A 167 14.32 -1.44 -23.63
N SER A 168 13.93 -0.25 -23.15
CA SER A 168 14.58 0.39 -22.00
C SER A 168 14.35 -0.40 -20.70
N PHE A 169 13.15 -0.95 -20.48
CA PHE A 169 12.89 -1.84 -19.34
C PHE A 169 13.72 -3.12 -19.40
N GLU A 170 13.87 -3.74 -20.59
CA GLU A 170 14.73 -4.90 -20.74
C GLU A 170 16.19 -4.60 -20.42
N SER A 171 16.68 -3.41 -20.79
CA SER A 171 18.03 -2.95 -20.46
C SER A 171 18.20 -2.74 -18.95
N LEU A 172 17.22 -2.12 -18.28
CA LEU A 172 17.20 -1.98 -16.83
C LEU A 172 17.22 -3.36 -16.15
N PHE A 173 16.39 -4.32 -16.60
CA PHE A 173 16.30 -5.64 -15.96
C PHE A 173 17.64 -6.37 -15.94
N LYS A 174 18.47 -6.23 -16.97
CA LYS A 174 19.81 -6.81 -17.03
C LYS A 174 20.78 -6.26 -15.96
N LYS A 175 20.44 -5.10 -15.38
CA LYS A 175 21.25 -4.41 -14.37
C LYS A 175 20.73 -4.53 -12.94
N LEU A 176 19.50 -4.99 -12.74
CA LEU A 176 18.87 -4.97 -11.41
C LEU A 176 19.61 -5.81 -10.39
N ASN A 177 20.21 -6.93 -10.77
CA ASN A 177 21.01 -7.77 -9.88
C ASN A 177 22.29 -7.09 -9.36
N GLU A 178 22.81 -6.09 -10.08
CA GLU A 178 23.98 -5.28 -9.68
C GLU A 178 23.56 -4.10 -8.79
N ILE A 179 22.31 -3.65 -8.91
CA ILE A 179 21.80 -2.42 -8.28
C ILE A 179 21.06 -2.73 -6.97
N LEU A 180 20.22 -3.77 -6.98
CA LEU A 180 19.36 -4.10 -5.86
C LEU A 180 20.14 -4.79 -4.74
N PRO A 181 19.90 -4.44 -3.46
CA PRO A 181 20.61 -5.05 -2.35
C PRO A 181 20.14 -6.49 -2.12
N ILE A 182 21.04 -7.32 -1.63
CA ILE A 182 20.74 -8.68 -1.18
C ILE A 182 20.35 -8.61 0.29
N GLU A 183 19.08 -8.57 0.57
CA GLU A 183 18.50 -8.60 1.92
C GLU A 183 17.47 -9.71 2.04
N PRO A 184 17.22 -10.23 3.27
CA PRO A 184 16.10 -11.14 3.48
C PRO A 184 14.76 -10.45 3.21
N PRO A 185 13.71 -11.21 2.82
CA PRO A 185 12.38 -10.64 2.63
C PRO A 185 11.88 -9.96 3.90
N SER A 186 11.35 -8.76 3.79
CA SER A 186 10.68 -8.00 4.85
C SER A 186 9.20 -7.90 4.54
N LEU A 187 8.34 -8.03 5.55
CA LEU A 187 6.94 -7.69 5.38
C LEU A 187 6.85 -6.17 5.14
N VAL A 188 6.34 -5.79 3.97
CA VAL A 188 6.16 -4.38 3.61
C VAL A 188 4.68 -4.02 3.61
N HIS A 189 4.38 -2.74 3.83
CA HIS A 189 3.05 -2.18 3.65
C HIS A 189 2.62 -2.26 2.18
N GLY A 190 3.55 -2.00 1.27
CA GLY A 190 3.39 -2.12 -0.17
C GLY A 190 2.70 -0.95 -0.86
N ASP A 191 2.08 -0.03 -0.09
CA ASP A 191 1.47 1.21 -0.58
C ASP A 191 1.60 2.32 0.48
N LEU A 192 2.82 2.58 0.96
CA LEU A 192 3.08 3.47 2.09
C LEU A 192 3.30 4.93 1.67
N TRP A 193 2.25 5.60 1.25
CA TRP A 193 2.22 7.05 1.06
C TRP A 193 1.48 7.74 2.22
N SER A 194 1.53 9.08 2.28
CA SER A 194 1.01 9.84 3.43
C SER A 194 -0.50 9.67 3.69
N GLY A 195 -1.28 9.37 2.66
CA GLY A 195 -2.71 9.07 2.79
C GLY A 195 -3.01 7.74 3.47
N ASN A 196 -2.05 6.82 3.49
CA ASN A 196 -2.19 5.51 4.12
C ASN A 196 -1.57 5.42 5.54
N LEU A 197 -1.26 6.59 6.13
CA LEU A 197 -0.77 6.73 7.50
C LEU A 197 -1.60 7.73 8.28
N LEU A 198 -2.47 7.26 9.18
CA LEU A 198 -3.24 8.10 10.07
C LEU A 198 -2.46 8.48 11.33
N LYS A 199 -2.79 9.65 11.88
CA LYS A 199 -2.10 10.28 13.01
C LYS A 199 -2.97 10.16 14.26
N GLY A 200 -3.01 8.94 14.81
CA GLY A 200 -3.87 8.61 15.94
C GLY A 200 -3.45 9.28 17.25
N LYS A 201 -4.36 9.25 18.23
CA LYS A 201 -4.17 9.82 19.58
C LYS A 201 -2.89 9.31 20.24
N GLY A 202 -2.24 10.19 21.01
CA GLY A 202 -0.99 9.88 21.71
C GLY A 202 0.20 9.72 20.76
N GLN A 203 0.20 10.42 19.63
CA GLN A 203 1.25 10.34 18.61
C GLN A 203 1.47 8.92 18.08
N THR A 204 0.37 8.18 17.88
CA THR A 204 0.38 6.78 17.41
C THR A 204 0.22 6.73 15.90
N PRO A 205 1.20 6.22 15.14
CA PRO A 205 1.06 5.97 13.71
C PRO A 205 0.15 4.76 13.50
N ILE A 206 -0.86 4.91 12.61
CA ILE A 206 -1.84 3.87 12.30
C ILE A 206 -1.83 3.64 10.79
N PHE A 207 -1.49 2.42 10.38
CA PHE A 207 -1.40 2.02 8.99
C PHE A 207 -2.77 1.59 8.46
N ILE A 208 -3.13 2.06 7.27
CA ILE A 208 -4.39 1.72 6.58
C ILE A 208 -4.11 1.34 5.12
N ASP A 209 -5.08 0.67 4.48
CA ASP A 209 -5.08 0.34 3.05
C ASP A 209 -3.81 -0.38 2.55
N PRO A 210 -3.38 -1.45 3.22
CA PRO A 210 -2.14 -2.11 2.88
C PRO A 210 -2.27 -3.01 1.64
N ALA A 211 -1.22 -3.01 0.82
CA ALA A 211 -1.01 -3.92 -0.30
C ALA A 211 0.16 -4.89 0.01
N ILE A 212 0.11 -5.56 1.17
CA ILE A 212 1.25 -6.29 1.75
C ILE A 212 1.82 -7.38 0.86
N TYR A 213 3.11 -7.60 1.01
CA TYR A 213 3.85 -8.76 0.56
C TYR A 213 5.22 -8.81 1.28
N TYR A 214 5.93 -9.92 1.19
CA TYR A 214 7.33 -9.98 1.60
C TYR A 214 8.20 -9.48 0.45
N GLY A 215 8.82 -8.32 0.63
CA GLY A 215 9.62 -7.60 -0.37
C GLY A 215 10.93 -7.09 0.18
N ASN A 216 11.63 -6.28 -0.60
CA ASN A 216 12.70 -5.46 -0.07
C ASN A 216 12.10 -4.24 0.66
N ARG A 217 12.54 -4.00 1.88
CA ARG A 217 12.01 -2.93 2.76
C ARG A 217 12.18 -1.51 2.19
N GLU A 218 13.13 -1.32 1.27
CA GLU A 218 13.33 -0.02 0.65
C GLU A 218 12.11 0.44 -0.16
N VAL A 219 11.21 -0.45 -0.60
CA VAL A 219 10.00 -0.06 -1.34
C VAL A 219 9.09 0.85 -0.51
N ASP A 220 8.91 0.57 0.78
CA ASP A 220 8.13 1.43 1.66
C ASP A 220 8.86 2.74 1.96
N ILE A 221 10.17 2.68 2.22
CA ILE A 221 11.01 3.86 2.47
C ILE A 221 10.97 4.83 1.28
N THR A 222 11.07 4.29 0.06
CA THR A 222 11.08 5.12 -1.16
C THR A 222 9.69 5.68 -1.49
N MET A 223 8.64 4.92 -1.22
CA MET A 223 7.25 5.34 -1.41
C MET A 223 6.89 6.54 -0.52
N THR A 224 7.40 6.61 0.72
CA THR A 224 7.17 7.78 1.60
C THR A 224 7.70 9.09 1.03
N GLN A 225 8.63 9.03 0.09
CA GLN A 225 9.25 10.21 -0.52
C GLN A 225 8.59 10.62 -1.84
N MET A 226 7.72 9.77 -2.39
CA MET A 226 7.14 9.96 -3.72
C MET A 226 6.14 11.13 -3.76
N PHE A 227 5.27 11.22 -2.75
CA PHE A 227 4.17 12.20 -2.71
C PHE A 227 4.31 13.23 -1.58
N GLY A 228 5.36 13.13 -0.78
CA GLY A 228 5.55 13.99 0.39
C GLY A 228 4.66 13.62 1.58
N GLY A 229 4.54 14.54 2.55
CA GLY A 229 3.71 14.37 3.74
C GLY A 229 4.40 13.67 4.91
N PHE A 230 5.61 13.15 4.73
CA PHE A 230 6.45 12.58 5.79
C PHE A 230 7.56 13.54 6.21
N ASP A 231 7.81 13.63 7.53
CA ASP A 231 9.00 14.33 8.04
C ASP A 231 10.24 13.47 7.75
N LYS A 232 11.19 14.02 7.01
CA LYS A 232 12.42 13.32 6.59
C LYS A 232 13.25 12.79 7.77
N ASN A 233 13.09 13.35 8.96
CA ASN A 233 13.83 12.92 10.15
C ASN A 233 13.47 11.50 10.61
N TYR A 234 12.32 10.95 10.21
CA TYR A 234 11.97 9.56 10.55
C TYR A 234 13.01 8.57 10.01
N ILE A 235 13.64 8.86 8.86
CA ILE A 235 14.67 8.00 8.25
C ILE A 235 15.88 7.87 9.18
N ASN A 236 16.26 8.93 9.90
CA ASN A 236 17.36 8.86 10.86
C ASN A 236 17.01 7.91 12.00
N TYR A 237 15.82 8.03 12.59
CA TYR A 237 15.34 7.11 13.64
C TYR A 237 15.23 5.66 13.12
N TYR A 238 14.79 5.49 11.86
CA TYR A 238 14.73 4.17 11.24
C TYR A 238 16.13 3.55 11.11
N ASN A 239 17.09 4.31 10.58
CA ASN A 239 18.47 3.86 10.37
C ASN A 239 19.22 3.55 11.68
N GLU A 240 18.92 4.27 12.76
CA GLU A 240 19.46 3.93 14.09
C GLU A 240 19.02 2.55 14.57
N LEU A 241 17.80 2.11 14.22
CA LEU A 241 17.19 0.86 14.67
C LEU A 241 17.37 -0.31 13.71
N PHE A 242 17.43 -0.02 12.41
CA PHE A 242 17.53 -0.99 11.33
C PHE A 242 18.17 -0.34 10.09
N PRO A 243 19.52 -0.22 10.08
CA PRO A 243 20.25 0.49 9.02
C PRO A 243 19.88 0.00 7.61
N LEU A 244 19.64 0.93 6.69
CA LEU A 244 19.46 0.65 5.27
C LEU A 244 20.80 0.34 4.62
N GLU A 245 20.77 -0.47 3.57
CA GLU A 245 21.98 -0.80 2.81
C GLU A 245 22.59 0.44 2.16
N PRO A 246 23.92 0.58 2.14
CA PRO A 246 24.59 1.71 1.49
C PRO A 246 24.08 1.94 0.07
N GLY A 247 23.91 3.20 -0.32
CA GLY A 247 23.43 3.57 -1.65
C GLY A 247 21.89 3.46 -1.84
N TRP A 248 21.10 3.25 -0.79
CA TRP A 248 19.64 3.17 -0.90
C TRP A 248 19.01 4.42 -1.54
N GLN A 249 19.61 5.60 -1.35
CA GLN A 249 19.13 6.84 -1.98
C GLN A 249 19.20 6.79 -3.51
N GLN A 250 20.17 6.07 -4.07
CA GLN A 250 20.32 5.90 -5.51
C GLN A 250 19.28 4.94 -6.08
N ARG A 251 18.68 4.08 -5.24
CA ARG A 251 17.64 3.11 -5.60
C ARG A 251 16.21 3.64 -5.48
N ILE A 252 16.02 4.86 -4.95
CA ILE A 252 14.69 5.48 -4.76
C ILE A 252 13.88 5.46 -6.06
N GLU A 253 14.46 5.98 -7.13
CA GLU A 253 13.75 6.08 -8.41
C GLU A 253 13.42 4.68 -9.00
N ILE A 254 14.26 3.68 -8.76
CA ILE A 254 14.07 2.29 -9.23
C ILE A 254 12.92 1.62 -8.47
N HIS A 255 12.91 1.67 -7.14
CA HIS A 255 11.83 1.10 -6.36
C HIS A 255 10.48 1.81 -6.63
N ASN A 256 10.50 3.12 -6.88
CA ASN A 256 9.32 3.89 -7.22
C ASN A 256 8.82 3.69 -8.66
N LEU A 257 9.51 2.90 -9.51
CA LEU A 257 8.98 2.53 -10.84
C LEU A 257 7.66 1.78 -10.74
N TYR A 258 7.53 0.82 -9.79
CA TYR A 258 6.31 0.06 -9.64
C TYR A 258 5.10 0.95 -9.29
N PRO A 259 5.11 1.73 -8.21
CA PRO A 259 3.99 2.64 -7.94
C PRO A 259 3.79 3.69 -9.04
N SER A 260 4.85 4.17 -9.73
CA SER A 260 4.70 5.09 -10.86
C SER A 260 3.94 4.46 -12.04
N LEU A 261 4.23 3.21 -12.36
CA LEU A 261 3.52 2.45 -13.39
C LEU A 261 2.07 2.16 -13.00
N VAL A 262 1.81 1.82 -11.74
CA VAL A 262 0.45 1.69 -11.21
C VAL A 262 -0.32 3.00 -11.39
N HIS A 263 0.28 4.13 -11.00
CA HIS A 263 -0.34 5.45 -11.16
C HIS A 263 -0.54 5.85 -12.64
N LEU A 264 0.41 5.49 -13.51
CA LEU A 264 0.26 5.68 -14.97
C LEU A 264 -0.99 4.97 -15.50
N ILE A 265 -1.23 3.75 -15.04
CA ILE A 265 -2.39 2.95 -15.49
C ILE A 265 -3.71 3.48 -14.93
N LEU A 266 -3.72 3.93 -13.67
CA LEU A 266 -4.92 4.36 -12.97
C LEU A 266 -5.29 5.82 -13.23
N PHE A 267 -4.29 6.70 -13.34
CA PHE A 267 -4.49 8.16 -13.34
C PHE A 267 -3.95 8.87 -14.58
N GLY A 268 -3.32 8.12 -15.51
CA GLY A 268 -2.95 8.63 -16.83
C GLY A 268 -1.52 9.16 -16.96
N SER A 269 -1.24 9.78 -18.11
CA SER A 269 0.10 10.04 -18.66
C SER A 269 0.97 11.03 -17.87
N SER A 270 0.43 11.73 -16.87
CA SER A 270 1.23 12.65 -16.04
C SER A 270 2.41 11.98 -15.34
N TYR A 271 2.33 10.67 -15.12
CA TYR A 271 3.39 9.86 -14.49
C TYR A 271 4.46 9.36 -15.46
N LEU A 272 4.20 9.40 -16.79
CA LEU A 272 5.08 8.83 -17.81
C LEU A 272 6.48 9.45 -17.79
N ARG A 273 6.56 10.79 -17.73
CA ARG A 273 7.86 11.51 -17.74
C ARG A 273 8.81 11.08 -16.60
N GLY A 274 8.23 10.76 -15.42
CA GLY A 274 9.02 10.26 -14.29
C GLY A 274 9.60 8.87 -14.57
N ILE A 275 8.81 8.00 -15.20
CA ILE A 275 9.23 6.65 -15.59
C ILE A 275 10.33 6.73 -16.65
N GLU A 276 10.12 7.51 -17.73
CA GLU A 276 11.10 7.73 -18.79
C GLU A 276 12.46 8.22 -18.26
N LYS A 277 12.44 9.17 -17.32
CA LYS A 277 13.67 9.68 -16.68
C LYS A 277 14.49 8.56 -16.03
N VAL A 278 13.84 7.53 -15.51
CA VAL A 278 14.52 6.40 -14.86
C VAL A 278 15.03 5.39 -15.89
N ILE A 279 14.14 4.90 -16.76
CA ILE A 279 14.49 3.81 -17.68
C ILE A 279 15.49 4.23 -18.77
N ASN A 280 15.52 5.51 -19.15
CA ASN A 280 16.47 6.04 -20.14
C ASN A 280 17.90 6.18 -19.61
N LYS A 281 18.17 5.84 -18.35
CA LYS A 281 19.52 5.76 -17.78
C LYS A 281 20.24 4.44 -18.12
N PHE A 282 19.50 3.49 -18.64
CA PHE A 282 19.94 2.12 -18.91
C PHE A 282 19.79 1.75 -20.38
#